data_155cd938bc28d9b52c347da3250a4253
#
_entry.id   155cd938bc28d9b52c347da3250a4253
#
_cell.length_a   1.000
_cell.length_b   1.000
_cell.length_c   1.000
_cell.angle_alpha   90.00
_cell.angle_beta   90.00
_cell.angle_gamma   90.00
#
_symmetry.space_group_name_H-M   'P 1'
#
loop_
_entity.id
_entity.type
_entity.pdbx_description
1 polymer ?
#
loop_
_entity_poly.entity_id
_entity_poly.type
_entity_poly.pdbx_seq_one_letter_code
_entity_poly.pdbx_strand_id
1 'polypeptide(L)'
;MNLGDNFSDSFDYAKKLFSGAGRLVILIILGIIPVVEWIVLGYTARVPRESPGIGKPPELENYGQLFIDGAKVFFSTFLYMLIPTILIVIGALGTFGSLSSFQSLPSAPALMIGGAGVAILLIGIIVAIPLLIILAIGLANMIKTGKFADAFAFGQIFRIIRGIGWVKYLSWIIITVVVGGVIFGVLGIIPVVGWILDAIIHPMYYVFVFRSLGLLYNDGAPAELKVQGPVLTGVACTSCGTPLQPQHKFCPNCGAAAPTPPPVASTETGTKFCISCGAKLPATANFCGSCGAKQI
;
A
#
# COMPACT_ATOMS: atom_id res chain seq x y z
N MET A 1 0.11 16.29 -7.94
CA MET A 1 0.19 15.48 -9.19
C MET A 1 -1.21 15.30 -9.74
N ASN A 2 -1.47 15.41 -11.05
CA ASN A 2 -2.78 15.10 -11.64
C ASN A 2 -2.98 13.57 -11.76
N LEU A 3 -4.22 13.09 -12.01
CA LEU A 3 -4.50 11.66 -12.11
C LEU A 3 -3.90 11.02 -13.35
N GLY A 4 -3.80 11.77 -14.46
CA GLY A 4 -3.18 11.28 -15.69
C GLY A 4 -1.71 10.94 -15.50
N ASP A 5 -0.95 11.84 -14.87
CA ASP A 5 0.46 11.61 -14.54
C ASP A 5 0.64 10.44 -13.56
N ASN A 6 -0.28 10.32 -12.58
CA ASN A 6 -0.27 9.22 -11.62
C ASN A 6 -0.44 7.87 -12.32
N PHE A 7 -1.42 7.75 -13.19
CA PHE A 7 -1.69 6.51 -13.92
C PHE A 7 -0.60 6.19 -14.95
N SER A 8 -0.05 7.20 -15.63
CA SER A 8 1.07 7.03 -16.57
C SER A 8 2.33 6.51 -15.86
N ASP A 9 2.74 7.14 -14.74
CA ASP A 9 3.86 6.66 -13.91
C ASP A 9 3.63 5.22 -13.44
N SER A 10 2.43 4.93 -12.94
CA SER A 10 2.09 3.63 -12.39
C SER A 10 2.07 2.52 -13.45
N PHE A 11 1.63 2.85 -14.66
CA PHE A 11 1.64 1.92 -15.79
C PHE A 11 3.06 1.65 -16.28
N ASP A 12 3.87 2.69 -16.44
CA ASP A 12 5.28 2.56 -16.82
C ASP A 12 6.10 1.80 -15.77
N TYR A 13 5.73 1.98 -14.48
CA TYR A 13 6.32 1.21 -13.40
C TYR A 13 5.92 -0.27 -13.46
N ALA A 14 4.64 -0.58 -13.66
CA ALA A 14 4.14 -1.95 -13.72
C ALA A 14 4.71 -2.72 -14.94
N LYS A 15 4.87 -2.08 -16.08
CA LYS A 15 5.52 -2.69 -17.27
C LYS A 15 6.93 -3.19 -16.98
N LYS A 16 7.66 -2.59 -16.06
CA LYS A 16 9.01 -3.02 -15.67
C LYS A 16 9.04 -4.38 -14.96
N LEU A 17 7.87 -4.92 -14.57
CA LEU A 17 7.80 -6.31 -14.13
C LEU A 17 8.22 -7.29 -15.22
N PHE A 18 7.94 -7.00 -16.49
CA PHE A 18 8.34 -7.84 -17.61
C PHE A 18 9.85 -7.88 -17.84
N SER A 19 10.57 -6.82 -17.48
CA SER A 19 12.04 -6.83 -17.58
C SER A 19 12.70 -7.80 -16.59
N GLY A 20 11.94 -8.28 -15.60
CA GLY A 20 12.34 -9.32 -14.67
C GLY A 20 11.48 -10.58 -14.82
N ALA A 21 11.51 -11.24 -15.99
CA ALA A 21 10.65 -12.37 -16.31
C ALA A 21 10.62 -13.47 -15.22
N GLY A 22 11.77 -13.79 -14.61
CA GLY A 22 11.83 -14.76 -13.51
C GLY A 22 11.00 -14.31 -12.30
N ARG A 23 11.01 -13.03 -11.94
CA ARG A 23 10.20 -12.48 -10.85
C ARG A 23 8.72 -12.57 -11.14
N LEU A 24 8.29 -12.24 -12.36
CA LEU A 24 6.90 -12.33 -12.75
C LEU A 24 6.40 -13.79 -12.68
N VAL A 25 7.18 -14.75 -13.20
CA VAL A 25 6.84 -16.17 -13.14
C VAL A 25 6.69 -16.65 -11.68
N ILE A 26 7.60 -16.25 -10.80
CA ILE A 26 7.51 -16.59 -9.36
C ILE A 26 6.23 -16.00 -8.75
N LEU A 27 5.89 -14.73 -9.05
CA LEU A 27 4.66 -14.11 -8.54
C LEU A 27 3.41 -14.82 -9.04
N ILE A 28 3.37 -15.27 -10.28
CA ILE A 28 2.27 -16.06 -10.85
C ILE A 28 2.12 -17.39 -10.10
N ILE A 29 3.22 -18.14 -9.94
CA ILE A 29 3.19 -19.44 -9.26
C ILE A 29 2.75 -19.28 -7.79
N LEU A 30 3.30 -18.31 -7.07
CA LEU A 30 2.94 -18.05 -5.68
C LEU A 30 1.48 -17.57 -5.53
N GLY A 31 0.95 -16.86 -6.53
CA GLY A 31 -0.43 -16.36 -6.52
C GLY A 31 -1.49 -17.43 -6.71
N ILE A 32 -1.13 -18.62 -7.26
CA ILE A 32 -2.07 -19.72 -7.46
C ILE A 32 -2.27 -20.54 -6.18
N ILE A 33 -1.32 -20.52 -5.25
CA ILE A 33 -1.32 -21.37 -4.07
C ILE A 33 -1.98 -20.63 -2.90
N PRO A 34 -3.15 -21.08 -2.38
CA PRO A 34 -3.80 -20.47 -1.22
C PRO A 34 -2.84 -20.31 -0.03
N VAL A 35 -2.96 -19.24 0.72
CA VAL A 35 -2.09 -18.83 1.84
C VAL A 35 -0.70 -18.36 1.36
N VAL A 36 -0.07 -19.02 0.38
CA VAL A 36 1.22 -18.59 -0.20
C VAL A 36 1.04 -17.31 -1.00
N GLU A 37 -0.13 -17.07 -1.57
CA GLU A 37 -0.51 -15.79 -2.23
C GLU A 37 -0.30 -14.55 -1.33
N TRP A 38 -0.27 -14.75 0.01
CA TRP A 38 0.05 -13.64 0.93
C TRP A 38 1.46 -13.07 0.69
N ILE A 39 2.38 -13.86 0.16
CA ILE A 39 3.69 -13.37 -0.28
C ILE A 39 3.53 -12.37 -1.43
N VAL A 40 2.61 -12.64 -2.36
CA VAL A 40 2.30 -11.72 -3.48
C VAL A 40 1.65 -10.45 -2.96
N LEU A 41 0.69 -10.56 -2.02
CA LEU A 41 0.09 -9.40 -1.36
C LEU A 41 1.14 -8.56 -0.61
N GLY A 42 2.08 -9.21 0.08
CA GLY A 42 3.20 -8.52 0.74
C GLY A 42 4.16 -7.87 -0.23
N TYR A 43 4.40 -8.51 -1.38
CA TYR A 43 5.18 -7.91 -2.45
C TYR A 43 4.51 -6.63 -2.99
N THR A 44 3.21 -6.68 -3.28
CA THR A 44 2.47 -5.51 -3.73
C THR A 44 2.42 -4.41 -2.66
N ALA A 45 2.40 -4.76 -1.37
CA ALA A 45 2.46 -3.81 -0.27
C ALA A 45 3.82 -3.07 -0.18
N ARG A 46 4.92 -3.64 -0.67
CA ARG A 46 6.20 -2.91 -0.76
C ARG A 46 6.16 -1.76 -1.75
N VAL A 47 5.38 -1.89 -2.83
CA VAL A 47 5.30 -0.88 -3.90
C VAL A 47 4.89 0.50 -3.37
N PRO A 48 3.77 0.69 -2.64
CA PRO A 48 3.42 1.98 -2.06
C PRO A 48 4.37 2.40 -0.94
N ARG A 49 4.96 1.45 -0.19
CA ARG A 49 5.96 1.76 0.85
C ARG A 49 7.17 2.48 0.26
N GLU A 50 7.65 2.05 -0.89
CA GLU A 50 8.81 2.61 -1.57
C GLU A 50 8.47 3.78 -2.51
N SER A 51 7.16 4.06 -2.73
CA SER A 51 6.72 5.17 -3.57
C SER A 51 6.88 6.53 -2.86
N PRO A 52 7.34 7.58 -3.57
CA PRO A 52 7.64 7.67 -5.00
C PRO A 52 9.06 7.24 -5.39
N GLY A 53 9.95 6.96 -4.43
CA GLY A 53 11.41 6.88 -4.53
C GLY A 53 11.96 6.03 -5.68
N ILE A 54 11.77 4.70 -5.67
CA ILE A 54 12.45 3.81 -6.64
C ILE A 54 11.60 3.65 -7.90
N GLY A 55 12.16 4.00 -9.05
CA GLY A 55 11.49 3.92 -10.35
C GLY A 55 11.36 2.52 -10.95
N LYS A 56 11.65 1.46 -10.21
CA LYS A 56 11.52 0.04 -10.60
C LYS A 56 10.78 -0.76 -9.50
N PRO A 57 10.04 -1.82 -9.86
CA PRO A 57 9.42 -2.71 -8.88
C PRO A 57 10.44 -3.35 -7.93
N PRO A 58 10.06 -3.58 -6.64
CA PRO A 58 10.92 -4.19 -5.65
C PRO A 58 11.47 -5.55 -6.08
N GLU A 59 12.57 -5.96 -5.48
CA GLU A 59 13.08 -7.32 -5.68
C GLU A 59 12.38 -8.30 -4.74
N LEU A 60 12.28 -9.57 -5.17
CA LEU A 60 11.68 -10.64 -4.38
C LEU A 60 12.70 -11.15 -3.37
N GLU A 61 12.74 -10.51 -2.23
CA GLU A 61 13.64 -10.84 -1.11
C GLU A 61 12.86 -10.91 0.19
N ASN A 62 13.42 -11.63 1.18
CA ASN A 62 12.84 -11.72 2.52
C ASN A 62 11.39 -12.24 2.53
N TYR A 63 11.17 -13.43 1.96
CA TYR A 63 9.84 -14.05 1.81
C TYR A 63 9.05 -14.10 3.12
N GLY A 64 9.72 -14.32 4.27
CA GLY A 64 9.06 -14.28 5.57
C GLY A 64 8.44 -12.93 5.90
N GLN A 65 9.15 -11.83 5.60
CA GLN A 65 8.61 -10.48 5.80
C GLN A 65 7.49 -10.18 4.80
N LEU A 66 7.61 -10.63 3.54
CA LEU A 66 6.54 -10.51 2.55
C LEU A 66 5.28 -11.23 3.02
N PHE A 67 5.41 -12.44 3.55
CA PHE A 67 4.29 -13.20 4.08
C PHE A 67 3.58 -12.45 5.23
N ILE A 68 4.35 -11.90 6.18
CA ILE A 68 3.80 -11.12 7.31
C ILE A 68 3.10 -9.85 6.82
N ASP A 69 3.72 -9.12 5.89
CA ASP A 69 3.12 -7.89 5.33
C ASP A 69 1.86 -8.20 4.53
N GLY A 70 1.85 -9.31 3.78
CA GLY A 70 0.66 -9.79 3.07
C GLY A 70 -0.44 -10.27 4.00
N ALA A 71 -0.10 -10.97 5.09
CA ALA A 71 -1.05 -11.33 6.12
C ALA A 71 -1.72 -10.09 6.73
N LYS A 72 -0.95 -9.02 7.00
CA LYS A 72 -1.53 -7.75 7.49
C LYS A 72 -2.53 -7.16 6.49
N VAL A 73 -2.21 -7.16 5.18
CA VAL A 73 -3.12 -6.70 4.13
C VAL A 73 -4.38 -7.56 4.10
N PHE A 74 -4.23 -8.89 4.11
CA PHE A 74 -5.35 -9.84 4.11
C PHE A 74 -6.26 -9.63 5.32
N PHE A 75 -5.71 -9.63 6.55
CA PHE A 75 -6.52 -9.48 7.75
C PHE A 75 -7.16 -8.10 7.87
N SER A 76 -6.50 -7.03 7.42
CA SER A 76 -7.12 -5.71 7.38
C SER A 76 -8.32 -5.71 6.43
N THR A 77 -8.18 -6.23 5.22
CA THR A 77 -9.26 -6.35 4.24
C THR A 77 -10.39 -7.24 4.76
N PHE A 78 -10.05 -8.37 5.36
CA PHE A 78 -11.02 -9.28 5.98
C PHE A 78 -11.86 -8.59 7.05
N LEU A 79 -11.22 -7.86 7.97
CA LEU A 79 -11.93 -7.15 9.05
C LEU A 79 -12.86 -6.04 8.51
N TYR A 80 -12.43 -5.30 7.49
CA TYR A 80 -13.28 -4.31 6.85
C TYR A 80 -14.50 -4.93 6.16
N MET A 81 -14.28 -6.08 5.49
CA MET A 81 -15.32 -6.74 4.69
C MET A 81 -16.15 -7.77 5.47
N LEU A 82 -15.82 -8.05 6.73
CA LEU A 82 -16.48 -9.09 7.53
C LEU A 82 -18.00 -8.85 7.62
N ILE A 83 -18.41 -7.67 8.06
CA ILE A 83 -19.84 -7.33 8.23
C ILE A 83 -20.57 -7.28 6.88
N PRO A 84 -20.08 -6.54 5.86
CA PRO A 84 -20.72 -6.54 4.55
C PRO A 84 -20.87 -7.94 3.95
N THR A 85 -19.82 -8.77 4.03
CA THR A 85 -19.84 -10.13 3.48
C THR A 85 -20.88 -11.00 4.16
N ILE A 86 -20.98 -10.94 5.48
CA ILE A 86 -22.02 -11.67 6.24
C ILE A 86 -23.42 -11.25 5.78
N LEU A 87 -23.68 -9.94 5.65
CA LEU A 87 -24.98 -9.43 5.19
C LEU A 87 -25.26 -9.87 3.75
N ILE A 88 -24.29 -9.77 2.85
CA ILE A 88 -24.45 -10.17 1.45
C ILE A 88 -24.75 -11.68 1.36
N VAL A 89 -24.02 -12.52 2.11
CA VAL A 89 -24.22 -13.98 2.11
C VAL A 89 -25.60 -14.34 2.66
N ILE A 90 -26.00 -13.78 3.80
CA ILE A 90 -27.33 -14.03 4.38
C ILE A 90 -28.43 -13.56 3.41
N GLY A 91 -28.28 -12.37 2.83
CA GLY A 91 -29.23 -11.83 1.87
C GLY A 91 -29.32 -12.68 0.60
N ALA A 92 -28.19 -13.15 0.08
CA ALA A 92 -28.14 -14.02 -1.09
C ALA A 92 -28.82 -15.38 -0.81
N LEU A 93 -28.49 -16.01 0.33
CA LEU A 93 -29.11 -17.29 0.71
C LEU A 93 -30.64 -17.16 0.87
N GLY A 94 -31.11 -16.08 1.49
CA GLY A 94 -32.54 -15.79 1.61
C GLY A 94 -33.23 -15.61 0.25
N THR A 95 -32.56 -14.89 -0.67
CA THR A 95 -33.08 -14.65 -2.02
C THR A 95 -33.10 -15.93 -2.86
N PHE A 96 -31.97 -16.65 -2.96
CA PHE A 96 -31.85 -17.89 -3.76
C PHE A 96 -32.66 -19.05 -3.17
N GLY A 97 -32.71 -19.16 -1.83
CA GLY A 97 -33.52 -20.17 -1.16
C GLY A 97 -35.03 -20.01 -1.44
N SER A 98 -35.52 -18.78 -1.58
CA SER A 98 -36.89 -18.53 -1.99
C SER A 98 -37.14 -18.80 -3.47
N LEU A 99 -36.18 -18.50 -4.36
CA LEU A 99 -36.26 -18.77 -5.79
C LEU A 99 -36.34 -20.27 -6.11
N SER A 100 -35.66 -21.14 -5.37
CA SER A 100 -35.75 -22.59 -5.55
C SER A 100 -37.13 -23.17 -5.22
N SER A 101 -37.92 -22.43 -4.44
CA SER A 101 -39.31 -22.79 -4.11
C SER A 101 -40.31 -22.40 -5.20
N PHE A 102 -39.88 -21.68 -6.29
CA PHE A 102 -40.76 -21.26 -7.39
C PHE A 102 -41.18 -22.38 -8.36
N GLN A 103 -40.72 -23.62 -8.18
CA GLN A 103 -41.22 -24.78 -8.94
C GLN A 103 -42.69 -25.17 -8.57
N SER A 104 -43.17 -24.68 -7.43
CA SER A 104 -44.58 -24.69 -7.03
C SER A 104 -45.04 -23.27 -6.78
N LEU A 105 -46.30 -22.96 -6.99
CA LEU A 105 -46.85 -21.59 -6.79
C LEU A 105 -46.29 -20.95 -5.51
N PRO A 106 -45.70 -19.73 -5.60
CA PRO A 106 -45.02 -19.14 -4.47
C PRO A 106 -46.00 -18.89 -3.33
N SER A 107 -45.71 -19.50 -2.17
CA SER A 107 -46.51 -19.23 -0.96
C SER A 107 -46.15 -17.82 -0.43
N ALA A 108 -47.12 -17.14 0.21
CA ALA A 108 -46.90 -15.82 0.81
C ALA A 108 -45.67 -15.76 1.72
N PRO A 109 -45.32 -16.80 2.54
CA PRO A 109 -44.09 -16.85 3.29
C PRO A 109 -42.80 -16.88 2.43
N ALA A 110 -42.82 -17.56 1.28
CA ALA A 110 -41.64 -17.61 0.39
C ALA A 110 -41.35 -16.23 -0.25
N LEU A 111 -42.39 -15.49 -0.62
CA LEU A 111 -42.29 -14.10 -1.11
C LEU A 111 -41.75 -13.14 -0.04
N MET A 112 -42.19 -13.28 1.21
CA MET A 112 -41.68 -12.47 2.33
C MET A 112 -40.20 -12.77 2.63
N ILE A 113 -39.78 -14.02 2.65
CA ILE A 113 -38.40 -14.42 2.89
C ILE A 113 -37.49 -13.93 1.75
N GLY A 114 -37.93 -14.07 0.49
CA GLY A 114 -37.21 -13.57 -0.67
C GLY A 114 -37.08 -12.07 -0.66
N GLY A 115 -38.12 -11.33 -0.34
CA GLY A 115 -38.08 -9.86 -0.21
C GLY A 115 -37.15 -9.38 0.90
N ALA A 116 -37.20 -10.03 2.06
CA ALA A 116 -36.28 -9.75 3.16
C ALA A 116 -34.80 -10.06 2.76
N GLY A 117 -34.59 -11.16 2.03
CA GLY A 117 -33.26 -11.52 1.51
C GLY A 117 -32.69 -10.44 0.59
N VAL A 118 -33.47 -9.95 -0.37
CA VAL A 118 -33.06 -8.84 -1.24
C VAL A 118 -32.75 -7.58 -0.44
N ALA A 119 -33.57 -7.22 0.53
CA ALA A 119 -33.34 -6.06 1.38
C ALA A 119 -32.01 -6.16 2.15
N ILE A 120 -31.72 -7.31 2.78
CA ILE A 120 -30.46 -7.57 3.52
C ILE A 120 -29.26 -7.52 2.56
N LEU A 121 -29.39 -8.09 1.36
CA LEU A 121 -28.33 -8.06 0.33
C LEU A 121 -28.02 -6.62 -0.07
N LEU A 122 -29.04 -5.81 -0.34
CA LEU A 122 -28.85 -4.39 -0.68
C LEU A 122 -28.22 -3.60 0.46
N ILE A 123 -28.63 -3.84 1.71
CA ILE A 123 -27.98 -3.23 2.88
C ILE A 123 -26.50 -3.63 2.94
N GLY A 124 -26.16 -4.89 2.73
CA GLY A 124 -24.78 -5.37 2.69
C GLY A 124 -23.93 -4.64 1.63
N ILE A 125 -24.49 -4.45 0.43
CA ILE A 125 -23.82 -3.68 -0.65
C ILE A 125 -23.65 -2.22 -0.27
N ILE A 126 -24.70 -1.57 0.26
CA ILE A 126 -24.66 -0.16 0.68
C ILE A 126 -23.60 0.06 1.78
N VAL A 127 -23.45 -0.89 2.71
CA VAL A 127 -22.43 -0.81 3.76
C VAL A 127 -21.04 -1.10 3.21
N ALA A 128 -20.89 -1.99 2.22
CA ALA A 128 -19.60 -2.32 1.62
C ALA A 128 -18.94 -1.12 0.91
N ILE A 129 -19.73 -0.31 0.20
CA ILE A 129 -19.19 0.81 -0.61
C ILE A 129 -18.35 1.80 0.22
N PRO A 130 -18.85 2.42 1.31
CA PRO A 130 -18.05 3.34 2.10
C PRO A 130 -16.85 2.67 2.77
N LEU A 131 -16.97 1.40 3.17
CA LEU A 131 -15.86 0.66 3.76
C LEU A 131 -14.75 0.38 2.73
N LEU A 132 -15.08 0.07 1.47
CA LEU A 132 -14.09 -0.06 0.39
C LEU A 132 -13.40 1.26 0.09
N ILE A 133 -14.13 2.38 0.11
CA ILE A 133 -13.55 3.72 -0.05
C ILE A 133 -12.52 4.00 1.05
N ILE A 134 -12.83 3.69 2.29
CA ILE A 134 -11.92 3.92 3.42
C ILE A 134 -10.75 2.94 3.39
N LEU A 135 -11.00 1.69 3.02
CA LEU A 135 -10.02 0.60 3.02
C LEU A 135 -8.77 0.94 2.17
N ALA A 136 -8.93 1.52 0.99
CA ALA A 136 -7.80 1.80 0.11
C ALA A 136 -6.75 2.70 0.79
N ILE A 137 -7.17 3.82 1.38
CA ILE A 137 -6.26 4.70 2.13
C ILE A 137 -5.85 4.07 3.47
N GLY A 138 -6.72 3.30 4.12
CA GLY A 138 -6.39 2.55 5.33
C GLY A 138 -5.24 1.57 5.10
N LEU A 139 -5.27 0.79 4.01
CA LEU A 139 -4.17 -0.09 3.61
C LEU A 139 -2.90 0.70 3.31
N ALA A 140 -2.99 1.78 2.54
CA ALA A 140 -1.83 2.63 2.25
C ALA A 140 -1.21 3.19 3.54
N ASN A 141 -2.03 3.63 4.48
CA ASN A 141 -1.60 4.15 5.77
C ASN A 141 -0.88 3.07 6.59
N MET A 142 -1.47 1.90 6.76
CA MET A 142 -0.86 0.74 7.42
C MET A 142 0.49 0.37 6.79
N ILE A 143 0.54 0.30 5.46
CA ILE A 143 1.75 -0.07 4.71
C ILE A 143 2.86 0.96 4.92
N LYS A 144 2.53 2.25 4.88
CA LYS A 144 3.48 3.35 5.05
C LYS A 144 4.02 3.43 6.48
N THR A 145 3.17 3.26 7.48
CA THR A 145 3.57 3.33 8.90
C THR A 145 4.15 2.01 9.42
N GLY A 146 3.85 0.88 8.76
CA GLY A 146 4.21 -0.47 9.20
C GLY A 146 3.36 -1.01 10.35
N LYS A 147 2.42 -0.21 10.90
CA LYS A 147 1.59 -0.57 12.05
C LYS A 147 0.21 -1.03 11.59
N PHE A 148 -0.19 -2.26 11.98
CA PHE A 148 -1.48 -2.85 11.61
C PHE A 148 -2.68 -1.98 12.03
N ALA A 149 -2.64 -1.41 13.24
CA ALA A 149 -3.72 -0.56 13.75
C ALA A 149 -3.98 0.68 12.91
N ASP A 150 -2.97 1.17 12.17
CA ASP A 150 -3.11 2.38 11.35
C ASP A 150 -3.97 2.15 10.11
N ALA A 151 -4.30 0.88 9.77
CA ALA A 151 -5.35 0.56 8.80
C ALA A 151 -6.72 1.09 9.25
N PHE A 152 -6.94 1.20 10.55
CA PHE A 152 -8.21 1.59 11.19
C PHE A 152 -8.16 3.00 11.83
N ALA A 153 -7.12 3.77 11.57
CA ALA A 153 -6.97 5.13 12.07
C ALA A 153 -7.86 6.12 11.27
N PHE A 154 -9.19 5.99 11.42
CA PHE A 154 -10.19 6.72 10.61
C PHE A 154 -9.95 8.23 10.57
N GLY A 155 -9.58 8.85 11.71
CA GLY A 155 -9.30 10.28 11.76
C GLY A 155 -8.13 10.68 10.84
N GLN A 156 -7.10 9.85 10.78
CA GLN A 156 -5.94 10.04 9.91
C GLN A 156 -6.30 9.76 8.44
N ILE A 157 -7.03 8.67 8.18
CA ILE A 157 -7.50 8.30 6.84
C ILE A 157 -8.33 9.43 6.21
N PHE A 158 -9.32 9.96 6.95
CA PHE A 158 -10.12 11.07 6.45
C PHE A 158 -9.32 12.36 6.25
N ARG A 159 -8.29 12.62 7.07
CA ARG A 159 -7.37 13.75 6.88
C ARG A 159 -6.62 13.61 5.55
N ILE A 160 -6.12 12.42 5.24
CA ILE A 160 -5.41 12.13 3.98
C ILE A 160 -6.36 12.27 2.79
N ILE A 161 -7.57 11.70 2.85
CA ILE A 161 -8.57 11.81 1.78
C ILE A 161 -8.92 13.29 1.51
N ARG A 162 -9.07 14.10 2.55
CA ARG A 162 -9.28 15.56 2.40
C ARG A 162 -8.08 16.24 1.74
N GLY A 163 -6.87 15.82 2.07
CA GLY A 163 -5.63 16.34 1.46
C GLY A 163 -5.51 15.98 -0.02
N ILE A 164 -5.97 14.81 -0.44
CA ILE A 164 -6.07 14.39 -1.85
C ILE A 164 -7.16 15.20 -2.58
N GLY A 165 -8.27 15.46 -1.89
CA GLY A 165 -9.52 15.98 -2.43
C GLY A 165 -10.48 14.87 -2.81
N TRP A 166 -11.73 14.96 -2.31
CA TRP A 166 -12.75 13.91 -2.50
C TRP A 166 -13.02 13.57 -3.96
N VAL A 167 -13.15 14.58 -4.82
CA VAL A 167 -13.43 14.37 -6.25
C VAL A 167 -12.32 13.56 -6.91
N LYS A 168 -11.06 13.95 -6.67
CA LYS A 168 -9.88 13.26 -7.20
C LYS A 168 -9.79 11.83 -6.70
N TYR A 169 -10.04 11.62 -5.41
CA TYR A 169 -9.98 10.30 -4.79
C TYR A 169 -11.07 9.37 -5.33
N LEU A 170 -12.33 9.82 -5.38
CA LEU A 170 -13.43 9.04 -5.93
C LEU A 170 -13.25 8.75 -7.41
N SER A 171 -12.77 9.73 -8.19
CA SER A 171 -12.43 9.50 -9.61
C SER A 171 -11.36 8.43 -9.77
N TRP A 172 -10.34 8.42 -8.89
CA TRP A 172 -9.30 7.40 -8.88
C TRP A 172 -9.89 6.01 -8.60
N ILE A 173 -10.78 5.87 -7.61
CA ILE A 173 -11.45 4.59 -7.30
C ILE A 173 -12.28 4.12 -8.50
N ILE A 174 -13.12 5.01 -9.06
CA ILE A 174 -14.00 4.67 -10.18
C ILE A 174 -13.16 4.18 -11.38
N ILE A 175 -12.12 4.93 -11.75
CA ILE A 175 -11.27 4.57 -12.89
C ILE A 175 -10.59 3.22 -12.65
N THR A 176 -9.98 3.01 -11.47
CA THR A 176 -9.31 1.73 -11.17
C THR A 176 -10.30 0.56 -11.15
N VAL A 177 -11.46 0.70 -10.52
CA VAL A 177 -12.48 -0.36 -10.48
C VAL A 177 -13.04 -0.65 -11.88
N VAL A 178 -13.34 0.38 -12.67
CA VAL A 178 -13.87 0.20 -14.04
C VAL A 178 -12.82 -0.45 -14.94
N VAL A 179 -11.58 0.03 -14.91
CA VAL A 179 -10.48 -0.55 -15.72
C VAL A 179 -10.24 -2.02 -15.34
N GLY A 180 -10.15 -2.33 -14.05
CA GLY A 180 -10.02 -3.71 -13.58
C GLY A 180 -11.24 -4.56 -13.97
N GLY A 181 -12.44 -4.07 -13.75
CA GLY A 181 -13.68 -4.75 -14.10
C GLY A 181 -13.79 -5.08 -15.60
N VAL A 182 -13.39 -4.15 -16.46
CA VAL A 182 -13.34 -4.40 -17.92
C VAL A 182 -12.29 -5.43 -18.27
N ILE A 183 -11.06 -5.30 -17.76
CA ILE A 183 -9.97 -6.24 -18.06
C ILE A 183 -10.34 -7.64 -17.61
N PHE A 184 -10.66 -7.83 -16.34
CA PHE A 184 -10.94 -9.16 -15.79
C PHE A 184 -12.30 -9.71 -16.23
N GLY A 185 -13.29 -8.84 -16.48
CA GLY A 185 -14.57 -9.23 -17.05
C GLY A 185 -14.42 -9.81 -18.46
N VAL A 186 -13.64 -9.16 -19.31
CA VAL A 186 -13.36 -9.67 -20.67
C VAL A 186 -12.57 -10.97 -20.63
N LEU A 187 -11.53 -11.05 -19.78
CA LEU A 187 -10.74 -12.26 -19.61
C LEU A 187 -11.59 -13.43 -19.09
N GLY A 188 -12.52 -13.18 -18.17
CA GLY A 188 -13.41 -14.19 -17.61
C GLY A 188 -14.37 -14.83 -18.64
N ILE A 189 -14.66 -14.15 -19.75
CA ILE A 189 -15.49 -14.68 -20.84
C ILE A 189 -14.74 -15.68 -21.71
N ILE A 190 -13.40 -15.59 -21.78
CA ILE A 190 -12.57 -16.42 -22.68
C ILE A 190 -12.13 -17.68 -21.91
N PRO A 191 -12.67 -18.88 -22.24
CA PRO A 191 -12.29 -20.10 -21.53
C PRO A 191 -10.81 -20.45 -21.75
N VAL A 192 -10.14 -20.95 -20.72
CA VAL A 192 -8.73 -21.40 -20.71
C VAL A 192 -7.73 -20.28 -20.98
N VAL A 193 -7.78 -19.65 -22.16
CA VAL A 193 -6.85 -18.57 -22.54
C VAL A 193 -7.01 -17.36 -21.64
N GLY A 194 -8.26 -17.02 -21.28
CA GLY A 194 -8.55 -15.93 -20.36
C GLY A 194 -7.94 -16.16 -18.98
N TRP A 195 -8.00 -17.36 -18.44
CA TRP A 195 -7.38 -17.71 -17.15
C TRP A 195 -5.85 -17.63 -17.17
N ILE A 196 -5.22 -18.02 -18.28
CA ILE A 196 -3.78 -17.90 -18.44
C ILE A 196 -3.37 -16.42 -18.50
N LEU A 197 -4.12 -15.61 -19.25
CA LEU A 197 -3.88 -14.18 -19.34
C LEU A 197 -4.17 -13.48 -18.02
N ASP A 198 -5.21 -13.88 -17.29
CA ASP A 198 -5.52 -13.38 -15.95
C ASP A 198 -4.35 -13.60 -14.99
N ALA A 199 -3.80 -14.80 -14.95
CA ALA A 199 -2.65 -15.12 -14.10
C ALA A 199 -1.42 -14.24 -14.38
N ILE A 200 -1.23 -13.77 -15.64
CA ILE A 200 -0.14 -12.88 -16.03
C ILE A 200 -0.47 -11.41 -15.71
N ILE A 201 -1.69 -10.99 -16.03
CA ILE A 201 -2.11 -9.58 -15.91
C ILE A 201 -2.40 -9.20 -14.45
N HIS A 202 -2.88 -10.14 -13.65
CA HIS A 202 -3.26 -9.92 -12.26
C HIS A 202 -2.14 -9.30 -11.39
N PRO A 203 -0.92 -9.88 -11.30
CA PRO A 203 0.17 -9.27 -10.56
C PRO A 203 0.55 -7.88 -11.07
N MET A 204 0.50 -7.67 -12.39
CA MET A 204 0.79 -6.38 -13.00
C MET A 204 -0.23 -5.32 -12.60
N TYR A 205 -1.51 -5.70 -12.68
CA TYR A 205 -2.60 -4.81 -12.31
C TYR A 205 -2.52 -4.42 -10.83
N TYR A 206 -2.20 -5.37 -9.94
CA TYR A 206 -1.98 -5.05 -8.52
C TYR A 206 -0.79 -4.10 -8.31
N VAL A 207 0.34 -4.35 -8.98
CA VAL A 207 1.50 -3.44 -8.90
C VAL A 207 1.14 -2.06 -9.41
N PHE A 208 0.37 -1.96 -10.51
CA PHE A 208 -0.14 -0.69 -11.01
C PHE A 208 -1.03 0.03 -9.99
N VAL A 209 -2.03 -0.65 -9.43
CA VAL A 209 -2.96 -0.07 -8.46
C VAL A 209 -2.23 0.36 -7.19
N PHE A 210 -1.34 -0.48 -6.66
CA PHE A 210 -0.61 -0.17 -5.42
C PHE A 210 0.43 0.94 -5.63
N ARG A 211 1.06 1.04 -6.82
CA ARG A 211 1.91 2.17 -7.17
C ARG A 211 1.09 3.46 -7.20
N SER A 212 -0.01 3.46 -7.92
CA SER A 212 -0.93 4.58 -8.05
C SER A 212 -1.48 5.02 -6.69
N LEU A 213 -1.86 4.06 -5.84
CA LEU A 213 -2.31 4.32 -4.47
C LEU A 213 -1.21 4.96 -3.62
N GLY A 214 0.02 4.49 -3.72
CA GLY A 214 1.18 5.04 -2.99
C GLY A 214 1.47 6.49 -3.37
N LEU A 215 1.40 6.82 -4.66
CA LEU A 215 1.56 8.17 -5.18
C LEU A 215 0.41 9.09 -4.71
N LEU A 216 -0.83 8.58 -4.77
CA LEU A 216 -2.02 9.30 -4.34
C LEU A 216 -1.99 9.59 -2.83
N TYR A 217 -1.58 8.60 -2.01
CA TYR A 217 -1.37 8.78 -0.58
C TYR A 217 -0.38 9.90 -0.28
N ASN A 218 0.79 9.89 -0.95
CA ASN A 218 1.81 10.91 -0.75
C ASN A 218 1.34 12.32 -1.16
N ASP A 219 0.41 12.43 -2.11
CA ASP A 219 -0.16 13.69 -2.54
C ASP A 219 -1.03 14.33 -1.43
N GLY A 220 -1.80 13.51 -0.70
CA GLY A 220 -2.71 13.96 0.35
C GLY A 220 -2.19 13.86 1.78
N ALA A 221 -1.16 13.06 2.02
CA ALA A 221 -0.63 12.86 3.36
C ALA A 221 0.03 14.14 3.90
N PRO A 222 -0.20 14.52 5.17
CA PRO A 222 0.55 15.58 5.82
C PRO A 222 2.05 15.23 5.91
N ALA A 223 2.90 16.26 6.02
CA ALA A 223 4.36 16.09 5.94
C ALA A 223 4.92 15.06 6.95
N GLU A 224 4.29 14.96 8.12
CA GLU A 224 4.66 14.03 9.20
C GLU A 224 4.45 12.55 8.80
N LEU A 225 3.51 12.29 7.89
CA LEU A 225 3.14 10.94 7.41
C LEU A 225 3.70 10.62 6.03
N LYS A 226 4.21 11.64 5.34
CA LYS A 226 5.00 11.38 4.15
C LYS A 226 6.22 10.64 4.64
N VAL A 227 6.18 9.29 4.54
CA VAL A 227 7.43 8.54 4.59
C VAL A 227 8.28 9.18 3.50
N GLN A 228 9.25 9.95 3.96
CA GLN A 228 10.42 10.18 3.16
C GLN A 228 10.87 8.74 2.85
N GLY A 229 10.57 8.26 1.65
CA GLY A 229 11.30 7.13 1.09
C GLY A 229 12.76 7.42 1.39
N PRO A 230 13.66 6.45 1.56
CA PRO A 230 15.01 6.75 1.99
C PRO A 230 15.37 8.05 1.30
N VAL A 231 15.48 9.11 2.11
CA VAL A 231 15.89 10.40 1.57
C VAL A 231 17.18 10.02 0.93
N LEU A 232 17.15 9.96 -0.40
CA LEU A 232 18.37 9.99 -1.16
C LEU A 232 18.95 11.40 -0.92
N THR A 233 19.31 11.65 0.33
CA THR A 233 20.42 12.51 0.66
C THR A 233 21.67 11.77 0.19
N GLY A 234 21.51 11.05 -0.92
CA GLY A 234 22.55 10.47 -1.69
C GLY A 234 23.17 11.61 -2.45
N VAL A 235 24.34 11.99 -1.99
CA VAL A 235 25.24 12.80 -2.77
C VAL A 235 25.31 12.13 -4.14
N ALA A 236 24.95 12.86 -5.20
CA ALA A 236 25.13 12.31 -6.54
C ALA A 236 26.62 12.05 -6.76
N CYS A 237 26.96 10.94 -7.37
CA CYS A 237 28.35 10.65 -7.73
C CYS A 237 28.91 11.82 -8.55
N THR A 238 29.98 12.42 -8.10
CA THR A 238 30.61 13.56 -8.77
C THR A 238 31.16 13.22 -10.15
N SER A 239 31.37 11.93 -10.42
CA SER A 239 31.94 11.46 -11.69
C SER A 239 30.88 11.08 -12.74
N CYS A 240 29.69 10.52 -12.34
CA CYS A 240 28.71 10.02 -13.28
C CYS A 240 27.26 10.44 -12.96
N GLY A 241 27.03 11.25 -11.92
CA GLY A 241 25.70 11.72 -11.55
C GLY A 241 24.77 10.67 -10.94
N THR A 242 25.20 9.41 -10.78
CA THR A 242 24.37 8.34 -10.20
C THR A 242 24.08 8.63 -8.74
N PRO A 243 22.82 8.59 -8.27
CA PRO A 243 22.48 8.79 -6.87
C PRO A 243 23.09 7.65 -6.03
N LEU A 244 23.85 8.03 -5.00
CA LEU A 244 24.53 7.10 -4.09
C LEU A 244 23.74 6.98 -2.79
N GLN A 245 23.66 5.78 -2.25
CA GLN A 245 23.10 5.58 -0.90
C GLN A 245 24.13 6.00 0.17
N PRO A 246 23.71 6.48 1.35
CA PRO A 246 24.64 6.95 2.39
C PRO A 246 25.68 5.93 2.84
N GLN A 247 25.41 4.65 2.64
CA GLN A 247 26.29 3.54 2.99
C GLN A 247 27.30 3.14 1.90
N HIS A 248 27.14 3.67 0.67
CA HIS A 248 28.05 3.34 -0.41
C HIS A 248 29.37 4.10 -0.26
N LYS A 249 30.47 3.38 -0.10
CA LYS A 249 31.82 3.94 -0.13
C LYS A 249 32.32 4.18 -1.55
N PHE A 250 31.76 3.47 -2.52
CA PHE A 250 32.08 3.58 -3.94
C PHE A 250 30.81 3.60 -4.78
N CYS A 251 30.83 4.30 -5.88
CA CYS A 251 29.72 4.33 -6.83
C CYS A 251 29.54 2.97 -7.52
N PRO A 252 28.36 2.33 -7.45
CA PRO A 252 28.13 1.03 -8.08
C PRO A 252 28.11 1.09 -9.60
N ASN A 253 28.00 2.29 -10.19
CA ASN A 253 27.95 2.48 -11.64
C ASN A 253 29.35 2.74 -12.26
N CYS A 254 30.17 3.56 -11.61
CA CYS A 254 31.48 3.95 -12.18
C CYS A 254 32.69 3.65 -11.29
N GLY A 255 32.48 3.07 -10.11
CA GLY A 255 33.57 2.73 -9.18
C GLY A 255 34.22 3.92 -8.48
N ALA A 256 33.85 5.17 -8.77
CA ALA A 256 34.41 6.34 -8.12
C ALA A 256 34.10 6.34 -6.61
N ALA A 257 35.01 6.83 -5.79
CA ALA A 257 34.77 6.99 -4.35
C ALA A 257 33.58 7.92 -4.11
N ALA A 258 32.67 7.50 -3.25
CA ALA A 258 31.52 8.32 -2.87
C ALA A 258 32.05 9.55 -2.10
N PRO A 259 31.58 10.77 -2.43
CA PRO A 259 31.94 11.95 -1.64
C PRO A 259 31.45 11.72 -0.19
N THR A 260 32.34 11.93 0.76
CA THR A 260 31.99 11.88 2.19
C THR A 260 30.92 12.94 2.44
N PRO A 261 29.74 12.53 2.97
CA PRO A 261 28.70 13.49 3.30
C PRO A 261 29.29 14.50 4.31
N PRO A 262 28.98 15.79 4.17
CA PRO A 262 29.32 16.75 5.22
C PRO A 262 28.74 16.21 6.53
N PRO A 263 29.42 16.38 7.68
CA PRO A 263 28.91 15.90 8.94
C PRO A 263 27.49 16.46 9.11
N VAL A 264 26.51 15.55 9.06
CA VAL A 264 25.12 15.91 9.32
C VAL A 264 25.14 16.47 10.73
N ALA A 265 24.76 17.73 10.90
CA ALA A 265 24.47 18.27 12.21
C ALA A 265 23.32 17.41 12.74
N SER A 266 23.68 16.35 13.46
CA SER A 266 22.73 15.51 14.15
C SER A 266 22.02 16.41 15.15
N THR A 267 20.78 16.72 14.90
CA THR A 267 19.82 17.13 15.92
C THR A 267 19.50 15.89 16.76
N GLU A 268 20.55 15.22 17.24
CA GLU A 268 20.45 14.40 18.40
C GLU A 268 20.33 15.36 19.58
N THR A 269 19.23 15.31 20.27
CA THR A 269 19.10 15.72 21.67
C THR A 269 20.05 14.83 22.51
N GLY A 270 21.30 14.81 22.14
CA GLY A 270 22.37 14.14 22.85
C GLY A 270 22.62 14.90 24.15
N THR A 271 22.72 14.18 25.23
CA THR A 271 23.23 14.72 26.49
C THR A 271 24.71 14.40 26.56
N LYS A 272 25.53 15.42 26.88
CA LYS A 272 26.94 15.25 27.24
C LYS A 272 27.15 15.46 28.73
N PHE A 273 28.26 14.99 29.26
CA PHE A 273 28.64 15.19 30.65
C PHE A 273 29.73 16.27 30.75
N CYS A 274 29.62 17.10 31.76
CA CYS A 274 30.63 18.12 32.02
C CYS A 274 31.99 17.49 32.30
N ILE A 275 33.01 17.92 31.57
CA ILE A 275 34.39 17.42 31.72
C ILE A 275 35.03 17.74 33.06
N SER A 276 34.49 18.74 33.79
CA SER A 276 35.02 19.16 35.09
C SER A 276 34.25 18.60 36.29
N CYS A 277 32.91 18.47 36.22
CA CYS A 277 32.10 18.09 37.38
C CYS A 277 31.16 16.89 37.11
N GLY A 278 31.13 16.31 35.90
CA GLY A 278 30.30 15.18 35.57
C GLY A 278 28.80 15.48 35.42
N ALA A 279 28.34 16.71 35.57
CA ALA A 279 26.95 17.07 35.43
C ALA A 279 26.44 16.82 34.01
N LYS A 280 25.20 16.30 33.88
CA LYS A 280 24.56 16.03 32.59
C LYS A 280 24.13 17.35 31.95
N LEU A 281 24.54 17.60 30.72
CA LEU A 281 24.32 18.82 29.96
C LEU A 281 23.69 18.52 28.60
N PRO A 282 22.92 19.45 28.02
CA PRO A 282 22.54 19.38 26.62
C PRO A 282 23.81 19.33 25.73
N ALA A 283 23.79 18.56 24.66
CA ALA A 283 24.95 18.45 23.74
C ALA A 283 25.41 19.80 23.18
N THR A 284 24.50 20.77 23.07
CA THR A 284 24.74 22.13 22.58
C THR A 284 25.27 23.10 23.64
N ALA A 285 25.40 22.69 24.92
CA ALA A 285 25.83 23.59 26.00
C ALA A 285 27.31 23.94 25.86
N ASN A 286 27.64 25.21 25.74
CA ASN A 286 29.02 25.71 25.69
C ASN A 286 29.63 25.92 27.09
N PHE A 287 28.80 26.01 28.12
CA PHE A 287 29.22 26.16 29.52
C PHE A 287 28.39 25.25 30.42
N CYS A 288 28.97 24.74 31.49
CA CYS A 288 28.26 23.94 32.48
C CYS A 288 27.44 24.85 33.40
N GLY A 289 26.10 24.61 33.47
CA GLY A 289 25.23 25.34 34.38
C GLY A 289 25.50 25.08 35.87
N SER A 290 26.21 23.98 36.22
CA SER A 290 26.50 23.63 37.62
C SER A 290 27.87 24.14 38.11
N CYS A 291 28.91 24.18 37.25
CA CYS A 291 30.24 24.59 37.67
C CYS A 291 30.84 25.70 36.82
N GLY A 292 30.14 26.22 35.83
CA GLY A 292 30.63 27.30 34.96
C GLY A 292 31.72 26.92 33.96
N ALA A 293 32.22 25.69 33.99
CA ALA A 293 33.32 25.28 33.11
C ALA A 293 32.91 25.27 31.65
N LYS A 294 33.78 25.84 30.79
CA LYS A 294 33.60 25.84 29.33
C LYS A 294 33.70 24.38 28.81
N GLN A 295 32.80 24.01 27.98
CA GLN A 295 32.76 22.69 27.33
C GLN A 295 33.30 22.83 25.92
N ILE A 296 34.10 21.89 25.49
CA ILE A 296 34.63 21.79 24.14
C ILE A 296 33.72 20.96 23.27
#